data_b3e964d14901ca0ed831f9aca99e3b87
#
_entry.id   b3e964d14901ca0ed831f9aca99e3b87
#
_cell.length_a   1.000
_cell.length_b   1.000
_cell.length_c   1.000
_cell.angle_alpha   90.00
_cell.angle_beta   90.00
_cell.angle_gamma   90.00
#
_symmetry.space_group_name_H-M   'P 1'
#
loop_
_entity.id
_entity.type
_entity.pdbx_description
1 polymer ?
#
loop_
_entity_poly.entity_id
_entity_poly.type
_entity_poly.pdbx_seq_one_letter_code
_entity_poly.pdbx_strand_id
1 'polypeptide(L)'
;MLAFLPHPGAARRAIVQKTRISIIVWNEFQHERENDAVRAHYPEGIHSTIATALRETAGSSPGAPPLDVSTATLDQPEHGLTEERLARCDVLIWWGHKAHAKVADVVVDRVQKRVLEGMGLIVLHSGHFSKIFRRMLGTNCSLKWREADEKERIWVVEPSHPIAAGLGEYFELPYEEMYGERFDVPAPDETVFLSWFEGGEVFRSGLTWQRGHGRIFYFRPGHEAYPTYHDRNVQRVLANAVQWAAPRVNIVDACPMAPPLEKLSKKDVTFQKVGILQGKKDL
;
A
#
# COMPACT_ATOMS: atom_id res chain seq x y z
N MET A 1 -47.26 -20.41 -3.46
CA MET A 1 -45.96 -20.90 -3.01
C MET A 1 -45.13 -21.18 -4.26
N LEU A 2 -44.47 -20.17 -4.81
CA LEU A 2 -43.67 -20.31 -6.04
C LEU A 2 -42.24 -20.66 -5.61
N ALA A 3 -41.82 -21.87 -5.97
CA ALA A 3 -40.47 -22.35 -5.73
C ALA A 3 -39.49 -21.61 -6.67
N PHE A 4 -38.56 -20.84 -6.10
CA PHE A 4 -37.41 -20.30 -6.82
C PHE A 4 -36.47 -21.45 -7.19
N LEU A 5 -36.41 -21.77 -8.46
CA LEU A 5 -35.37 -22.65 -9.00
C LEU A 5 -34.06 -21.86 -9.11
N PRO A 6 -32.93 -22.35 -8.64
CA PRO A 6 -31.65 -21.66 -8.77
C PRO A 6 -31.19 -21.69 -10.23
N HIS A 7 -30.82 -20.51 -10.75
CA HIS A 7 -30.24 -20.38 -12.08
C HIS A 7 -28.93 -21.20 -12.19
N PRO A 8 -28.76 -22.03 -13.23
CA PRO A 8 -27.51 -22.70 -13.52
C PRO A 8 -26.62 -21.73 -14.28
N GLY A 9 -25.57 -21.19 -13.63
CA GLY A 9 -24.59 -20.38 -14.36
C GLY A 9 -23.66 -19.47 -13.58
N ALA A 10 -23.87 -19.26 -12.31
CA ALA A 10 -22.89 -18.58 -11.48
C ALA A 10 -22.00 -19.62 -10.80
N ALA A 11 -20.96 -20.07 -11.50
CA ALA A 11 -19.87 -20.74 -10.83
C ALA A 11 -19.33 -19.75 -9.78
N ARG A 12 -19.64 -19.99 -8.50
CA ARG A 12 -18.99 -19.32 -7.39
C ARG A 12 -17.50 -19.59 -7.56
N ARG A 13 -16.74 -18.63 -8.11
CA ARG A 13 -15.28 -18.72 -8.10
C ARG A 13 -14.89 -18.86 -6.65
N ALA A 14 -14.32 -20.03 -6.31
CA ALA A 14 -13.76 -20.26 -4.99
C ALA A 14 -12.79 -19.10 -4.70
N ILE A 15 -12.97 -18.46 -3.56
CA ILE A 15 -11.98 -17.50 -3.05
C ILE A 15 -10.73 -18.34 -2.82
N VAL A 16 -9.77 -18.25 -3.72
CA VAL A 16 -8.47 -18.90 -3.55
C VAL A 16 -7.75 -18.10 -2.48
N GLN A 17 -7.88 -18.53 -1.24
CA GLN A 17 -7.09 -17.96 -0.15
C GLN A 17 -5.62 -18.23 -0.48
N LYS A 18 -4.82 -17.16 -0.61
CA LYS A 18 -3.40 -17.32 -0.87
C LYS A 18 -2.75 -18.08 0.27
N THR A 19 -1.97 -19.09 -0.08
CA THR A 19 -1.22 -19.91 0.89
C THR A 19 0.01 -19.20 1.44
N ARG A 20 0.43 -18.09 0.82
CA ARG A 20 1.60 -17.27 1.16
C ARG A 20 1.42 -15.86 0.61
N ILE A 21 1.94 -14.84 1.30
CA ILE A 21 2.01 -13.47 0.83
C ILE A 21 3.46 -13.13 0.48
N SER A 22 3.72 -12.76 -0.77
CA SER A 22 5.04 -12.34 -1.25
C SER A 22 5.22 -10.83 -1.13
N ILE A 23 6.28 -10.40 -0.45
CA ILE A 23 6.51 -9.01 -0.08
C ILE A 23 7.87 -8.56 -0.61
N ILE A 24 7.92 -7.34 -1.15
CA ILE A 24 9.17 -6.64 -1.40
C ILE A 24 9.21 -5.43 -0.48
N VAL A 25 10.27 -5.31 0.33
CA VAL A 25 10.58 -4.09 1.09
C VAL A 25 11.61 -3.30 0.30
N TRP A 26 11.19 -2.19 -0.28
CA TRP A 26 12.02 -1.31 -1.08
C TRP A 26 12.50 -0.12 -0.27
N ASN A 27 13.79 0.21 -0.41
CA ASN A 27 14.44 1.34 0.24
C ASN A 27 15.39 2.04 -0.75
N GLU A 28 15.43 3.37 -0.75
CA GLU A 28 16.44 4.09 -1.53
C GLU A 28 17.87 3.83 -1.04
N PHE A 29 18.06 3.46 0.23
CA PHE A 29 19.31 3.04 0.86
C PHE A 29 20.45 4.04 0.65
N GLN A 30 20.18 5.33 0.84
CA GLN A 30 21.17 6.41 0.70
C GLN A 30 21.66 6.88 2.07
N HIS A 31 20.73 7.14 3.01
CA HIS A 31 21.06 7.67 4.33
C HIS A 31 21.98 6.74 5.13
N GLU A 32 21.71 5.47 5.13
CA GLU A 32 22.49 4.46 5.86
C GLU A 32 23.92 4.32 5.33
N ARG A 33 24.14 4.68 4.08
CA ARG A 33 25.50 4.67 3.48
C ARG A 33 26.27 5.96 3.74
N GLU A 34 25.60 7.07 3.87
CA GLU A 34 26.19 8.40 3.92
C GLU A 34 26.28 8.96 5.33
N ASN A 35 25.50 8.41 6.30
CA ASN A 35 25.42 8.91 7.66
C ASN A 35 25.66 7.79 8.68
N ASP A 36 26.71 7.93 9.49
CA ASP A 36 27.10 6.94 10.49
C ASP A 36 26.05 6.80 11.61
N ALA A 37 25.36 7.87 11.99
CA ALA A 37 24.31 7.80 12.99
C ALA A 37 23.11 6.98 12.50
N VAL A 38 22.71 7.16 11.25
CA VAL A 38 21.67 6.33 10.62
C VAL A 38 22.13 4.87 10.52
N ARG A 39 23.38 4.65 10.10
CA ARG A 39 23.95 3.31 10.02
C ARG A 39 24.01 2.62 11.39
N ALA A 40 24.22 3.37 12.46
CA ALA A 40 24.21 2.80 13.82
C ALA A 40 22.83 2.23 14.20
N HIS A 41 21.73 2.84 13.74
CA HIS A 41 20.38 2.32 13.94
C HIS A 41 20.02 1.21 12.95
N TYR A 42 20.48 1.31 11.70
CA TYR A 42 20.13 0.42 10.60
C TYR A 42 21.36 -0.08 9.84
N PRO A 43 22.21 -0.93 10.45
CA PRO A 43 23.50 -1.34 9.86
C PRO A 43 23.33 -2.05 8.51
N GLU A 44 22.27 -2.84 8.35
CA GLU A 44 21.91 -3.54 7.11
C GLU A 44 20.83 -2.81 6.31
N GLY A 45 20.49 -1.57 6.70
CA GLY A 45 19.47 -0.74 6.10
C GLY A 45 18.06 -0.94 6.67
N ILE A 46 17.26 0.11 6.56
CA ILE A 46 15.85 0.15 7.00
C ILE A 46 15.05 -1.01 6.39
N HIS A 47 15.27 -1.31 5.10
CA HIS A 47 14.60 -2.41 4.41
C HIS A 47 14.86 -3.77 5.06
N SER A 48 16.08 -4.00 5.50
CA SER A 48 16.47 -5.26 6.17
C SER A 48 15.85 -5.36 7.56
N THR A 49 15.81 -4.26 8.31
CA THR A 49 15.16 -4.20 9.63
C THR A 49 13.66 -4.49 9.52
N ILE A 50 12.97 -3.85 8.59
CA ILE A 50 11.54 -4.11 8.33
C ILE A 50 11.34 -5.57 7.89
N ALA A 51 12.15 -6.07 6.97
CA ALA A 51 12.02 -7.45 6.48
C ALA A 51 12.24 -8.48 7.60
N THR A 52 13.19 -8.24 8.49
CA THR A 52 13.43 -9.10 9.66
C THR A 52 12.25 -9.10 10.61
N ALA A 53 11.74 -7.91 10.97
CA ALA A 53 10.55 -7.78 11.82
C ALA A 53 9.33 -8.50 11.24
N LEU A 54 9.11 -8.40 9.92
CA LEU A 54 8.01 -9.09 9.25
C LEU A 54 8.17 -10.63 9.29
N ARG A 55 9.38 -11.15 9.13
CA ARG A 55 9.64 -12.60 9.24
C ARG A 55 9.42 -13.12 10.66
N GLU A 56 9.84 -12.35 11.66
CA GLU A 56 9.66 -12.70 13.08
C GLU A 56 8.20 -12.64 13.52
N THR A 57 7.43 -11.70 12.97
CA THR A 57 5.99 -11.56 13.22
C THR A 57 5.14 -12.54 12.38
N ALA A 58 5.73 -13.17 11.36
CA ALA A 58 5.05 -14.16 10.55
C ALA A 58 4.63 -15.36 11.41
N GLY A 59 3.32 -15.57 11.55
CA GLY A 59 2.76 -16.63 12.39
C GLY A 59 2.24 -16.19 13.76
N SER A 60 2.38 -14.92 14.13
CA SER A 60 1.84 -14.39 15.37
C SER A 60 0.30 -14.30 15.40
N SER A 61 -0.35 -14.33 14.24
CA SER A 61 -1.81 -14.35 14.13
C SER A 61 -2.27 -15.72 13.66
N PRO A 62 -3.09 -16.45 14.45
CA PRO A 62 -3.62 -17.74 14.05
C PRO A 62 -4.37 -17.67 12.71
N GLY A 63 -4.00 -18.52 11.75
CA GLY A 63 -4.65 -18.61 10.44
C GLY A 63 -4.17 -17.58 9.40
N ALA A 64 -3.25 -16.68 9.74
CA ALA A 64 -2.64 -15.79 8.77
C ALA A 64 -1.68 -16.57 7.84
N PRO A 65 -1.69 -16.29 6.52
CA PRO A 65 -0.74 -16.91 5.60
C PRO A 65 0.70 -16.49 5.93
N PRO A 66 1.68 -17.39 5.78
CA PRO A 66 3.08 -17.07 5.97
C PRO A 66 3.55 -15.99 5.00
N LEU A 67 4.54 -15.20 5.44
CA LEU A 67 5.11 -14.11 4.69
C LEU A 67 6.41 -14.56 4.00
N ASP A 68 6.52 -14.27 2.71
CA ASP A 68 7.75 -14.45 1.91
C ASP A 68 8.34 -13.07 1.62
N VAL A 69 9.33 -12.67 2.43
CA VAL A 69 9.84 -11.29 2.44
C VAL A 69 11.18 -11.21 1.74
N SER A 70 11.25 -10.41 0.71
CA SER A 70 12.48 -10.02 0.02
C SER A 70 12.70 -8.51 0.11
N THR A 71 13.92 -8.06 -0.19
CA THR A 71 14.29 -6.65 -0.17
C THR A 71 14.75 -6.19 -1.55
N ALA A 72 14.64 -4.88 -1.80
CA ALA A 72 15.16 -4.23 -2.99
C ALA A 72 15.61 -2.81 -2.68
N THR A 73 16.60 -2.31 -3.44
CA THR A 73 17.15 -0.98 -3.25
C THR A 73 17.30 -0.21 -4.57
N LEU A 74 17.39 1.12 -4.46
CA LEU A 74 17.50 2.04 -5.59
C LEU A 74 18.66 1.69 -6.54
N ASP A 75 19.80 1.24 -6.01
CA ASP A 75 21.01 1.00 -6.81
C ASP A 75 21.03 -0.34 -7.56
N GLN A 76 20.06 -1.20 -7.28
CA GLN A 76 19.96 -2.45 -8.03
C GLN A 76 19.49 -2.18 -9.48
N PRO A 77 19.82 -3.05 -10.44
CA PRO A 77 19.27 -2.96 -11.78
C PRO A 77 17.73 -2.85 -11.72
N GLU A 78 17.17 -1.88 -12.48
CA GLU A 78 15.74 -1.56 -12.44
C GLU A 78 15.23 -1.30 -11.01
N HIS A 79 16.09 -0.77 -10.13
CA HIS A 79 15.82 -0.55 -8.70
C HIS A 79 15.35 -1.81 -7.96
N GLY A 80 15.75 -2.99 -8.43
CA GLY A 80 15.31 -4.28 -7.91
C GLY A 80 13.81 -4.57 -8.12
N LEU A 81 13.12 -3.78 -8.95
CA LEU A 81 11.68 -3.86 -9.22
C LEU A 81 11.40 -4.24 -10.68
N THR A 82 12.02 -5.35 -11.14
CA THR A 82 11.79 -5.89 -12.48
C THR A 82 10.35 -6.36 -12.67
N GLU A 83 9.90 -6.50 -13.91
CA GLU A 83 8.56 -7.03 -14.19
C GLU A 83 8.34 -8.40 -13.56
N GLU A 84 9.34 -9.28 -13.66
CA GLU A 84 9.25 -10.63 -13.10
C GLU A 84 9.09 -10.62 -11.58
N ARG A 85 9.85 -9.79 -10.87
CA ARG A 85 9.74 -9.66 -9.41
C ARG A 85 8.39 -9.09 -9.00
N LEU A 86 7.96 -8.01 -9.66
CA LEU A 86 6.67 -7.38 -9.37
C LEU A 86 5.48 -8.27 -9.74
N ALA A 87 5.57 -9.10 -10.78
CA ALA A 87 4.53 -10.06 -11.12
C ALA A 87 4.23 -11.06 -9.99
N ARG A 88 5.23 -11.36 -9.17
CA ARG A 88 5.12 -12.27 -8.02
C ARG A 88 4.88 -11.54 -6.70
N CYS A 89 4.97 -10.21 -6.69
CA CYS A 89 4.79 -9.40 -5.49
C CYS A 89 3.32 -9.18 -5.17
N ASP A 90 2.94 -9.45 -3.94
CA ASP A 90 1.60 -9.19 -3.42
C ASP A 90 1.50 -7.85 -2.71
N VAL A 91 2.56 -7.46 -2.01
CA VAL A 91 2.64 -6.19 -1.29
C VAL A 91 4.02 -5.58 -1.46
N LEU A 92 4.07 -4.34 -1.91
CA LEU A 92 5.27 -3.52 -1.96
C LEU A 92 5.26 -2.54 -0.81
N ILE A 93 6.30 -2.58 0.04
CA ILE A 93 6.56 -1.57 1.06
C ILE A 93 7.61 -0.61 0.50
N TRP A 94 7.30 0.67 0.54
CA TRP A 94 8.12 1.73 -0.05
C TRP A 94 8.63 2.69 1.02
N TRP A 95 9.94 2.74 1.20
CA TRP A 95 10.60 3.75 1.98
C TRP A 95 11.54 4.58 1.08
N GLY A 96 11.45 5.89 1.09
CA GLY A 96 12.33 6.80 0.34
C GLY A 96 12.26 8.20 0.91
N HIS A 97 13.35 8.97 0.86
CA HIS A 97 13.46 10.29 1.47
C HIS A 97 14.07 11.32 0.51
N LYS A 98 15.35 11.22 0.19
CA LYS A 98 16.08 12.25 -0.57
C LYS A 98 16.30 11.92 -2.06
N ALA A 99 16.04 10.70 -2.47
CA ALA A 99 16.36 10.22 -3.80
C ALA A 99 15.13 9.98 -4.70
N HIS A 100 13.96 10.51 -4.35
CA HIS A 100 12.72 10.32 -5.11
C HIS A 100 12.87 10.59 -6.61
N ALA A 101 13.64 11.63 -6.98
CA ALA A 101 13.86 12.01 -8.37
C ALA A 101 14.69 10.97 -9.16
N LYS A 102 15.54 10.19 -8.47
CA LYS A 102 16.39 9.16 -9.09
C LYS A 102 15.63 7.90 -9.49
N VAL A 103 14.41 7.70 -8.99
CA VAL A 103 13.60 6.55 -9.40
C VAL A 103 13.15 6.74 -10.85
N ALA A 104 13.50 5.76 -11.70
CA ALA A 104 13.18 5.80 -13.12
C ALA A 104 11.65 5.72 -13.37
N ASP A 105 11.14 6.55 -14.27
CA ASP A 105 9.70 6.63 -14.51
C ASP A 105 9.13 5.30 -15.04
N VAL A 106 9.89 4.54 -15.83
CA VAL A 106 9.49 3.20 -16.29
C VAL A 106 9.27 2.22 -15.14
N VAL A 107 10.03 2.35 -14.03
CA VAL A 107 9.81 1.55 -12.82
C VAL A 107 8.55 2.01 -12.10
N VAL A 108 8.33 3.32 -12.04
CA VAL A 108 7.09 3.89 -11.46
C VAL A 108 5.85 3.45 -12.24
N ASP A 109 5.91 3.45 -13.59
CA ASP A 109 4.83 2.98 -14.46
C ASP A 109 4.48 1.52 -14.17
N ARG A 110 5.50 0.69 -14.01
CA ARG A 110 5.35 -0.74 -13.69
C ARG A 110 4.72 -0.95 -12.33
N VAL A 111 5.18 -0.24 -11.30
CA VAL A 111 4.59 -0.31 -9.96
C VAL A 111 3.14 0.16 -9.97
N GLN A 112 2.85 1.29 -10.63
CA GLN A 112 1.47 1.79 -10.78
C GLN A 112 0.56 0.73 -11.41
N LYS A 113 0.98 0.15 -12.55
CA LYS A 113 0.24 -0.92 -13.21
C LYS A 113 -0.08 -2.06 -12.24
N ARG A 114 0.92 -2.55 -11.49
CA ARG A 114 0.75 -3.64 -10.55
C ARG A 114 -0.20 -3.28 -9.39
N VAL A 115 -0.16 -2.04 -8.90
CA VAL A 115 -1.11 -1.58 -7.86
C VAL A 115 -2.53 -1.56 -8.43
N LEU A 116 -2.74 -1.01 -9.63
CA LEU A 116 -4.06 -0.98 -10.26
C LEU A 116 -4.61 -2.39 -10.50
N GLU A 117 -3.74 -3.37 -10.78
CA GLU A 117 -4.07 -4.78 -10.94
C GLU A 117 -4.32 -5.52 -9.62
N GLY A 118 -4.02 -4.94 -8.46
CA GLY A 118 -4.36 -5.51 -7.15
C GLY A 118 -3.20 -5.69 -6.18
N MET A 119 -1.95 -5.39 -6.55
CA MET A 119 -0.82 -5.38 -5.61
C MET A 119 -1.05 -4.32 -4.53
N GLY A 120 -0.83 -4.67 -3.26
CA GLY A 120 -0.84 -3.71 -2.16
C GLY A 120 0.38 -2.80 -2.19
N LEU A 121 0.20 -1.55 -1.78
CA LEU A 121 1.28 -0.57 -1.63
C LEU A 121 1.25 0.04 -0.23
N ILE A 122 2.32 -0.12 0.52
CA ILE A 122 2.51 0.50 1.83
C ILE A 122 3.60 1.55 1.66
N VAL A 123 3.27 2.81 1.93
CA VAL A 123 4.20 3.93 1.79
C VAL A 123 4.52 4.49 3.17
N LEU A 124 5.81 4.57 3.47
CA LEU A 124 6.31 4.92 4.79
C LEU A 124 6.92 6.32 4.79
N HIS A 125 6.64 7.06 5.86
CA HIS A 125 7.28 8.32 6.20
C HIS A 125 7.37 9.30 5.01
N SER A 126 8.57 9.79 4.70
CA SER A 126 8.85 10.71 3.58
C SER A 126 8.56 10.11 2.20
N GLY A 127 8.25 8.80 2.12
CA GLY A 127 7.72 8.18 0.91
C GLY A 127 6.46 8.84 0.36
N HIS A 128 5.78 9.69 1.14
CA HIS A 128 4.66 10.53 0.68
C HIS A 128 5.04 11.38 -0.54
N PHE A 129 6.30 11.78 -0.65
CA PHE A 129 6.79 12.61 -1.75
C PHE A 129 7.32 11.80 -2.93
N SER A 130 7.29 10.47 -2.86
CA SER A 130 7.72 9.58 -3.95
C SER A 130 6.87 9.76 -5.20
N LYS A 131 7.48 9.53 -6.37
CA LYS A 131 6.79 9.58 -7.66
C LYS A 131 5.58 8.64 -7.68
N ILE A 132 5.72 7.44 -7.13
CA ILE A 132 4.63 6.46 -7.12
C ILE A 132 3.45 6.92 -6.26
N PHE A 133 3.69 7.41 -5.05
CA PHE A 133 2.60 7.82 -4.17
C PHE A 133 1.85 9.02 -4.72
N ARG A 134 2.56 10.05 -5.17
CA ARG A 134 1.97 11.22 -5.82
C ARG A 134 1.14 10.85 -7.06
N ARG A 135 1.62 9.91 -7.87
CA ARG A 135 0.91 9.42 -9.04
C ARG A 135 -0.37 8.67 -8.67
N MET A 136 -0.31 7.81 -7.67
CA MET A 136 -1.46 7.05 -7.21
C MET A 136 -2.53 7.93 -6.56
N LEU A 137 -2.14 9.01 -5.88
CA LEU A 137 -3.07 9.90 -5.20
C LEU A 137 -3.51 11.11 -6.05
N GLY A 138 -2.75 11.48 -7.07
CA GLY A 138 -3.10 12.56 -8.00
C GLY A 138 -3.01 13.96 -7.39
N THR A 139 -2.24 14.14 -6.31
CA THR A 139 -1.98 15.42 -5.63
C THR A 139 -0.49 15.63 -5.40
N ASN A 140 -0.10 16.78 -4.85
CA ASN A 140 1.29 17.07 -4.54
C ASN A 140 1.80 16.28 -3.33
N CYS A 141 0.91 15.76 -2.49
CA CYS A 141 1.24 15.06 -1.26
C CYS A 141 2.17 15.86 -0.33
N SER A 142 2.11 17.19 -0.40
CA SER A 142 2.91 18.09 0.44
C SER A 142 2.32 18.18 1.86
N LEU A 143 3.16 18.55 2.80
CA LEU A 143 2.82 18.68 4.22
C LEU A 143 3.76 19.69 4.88
N LYS A 144 3.54 20.01 6.15
CA LYS A 144 4.50 20.72 7.01
C LYS A 144 5.35 19.72 7.77
N TRP A 145 6.60 20.06 8.00
CA TRP A 145 7.51 19.21 8.75
C TRP A 145 8.46 20.03 9.63
N ARG A 146 8.97 19.42 10.68
CA ARG A 146 9.99 19.97 11.57
C ARG A 146 10.80 18.84 12.17
N GLU A 147 12.11 18.93 12.09
CA GLU A 147 13.05 18.00 12.70
C GLU A 147 13.56 18.62 14.02
N ALA A 148 13.05 18.12 15.14
CA ALA A 148 13.32 18.66 16.46
C ALA A 148 13.23 17.60 17.58
N ASP A 149 13.44 16.33 17.24
CA ASP A 149 13.46 15.20 18.17
C ASP A 149 12.19 15.12 19.07
N GLU A 150 11.02 15.34 18.47
CA GLU A 150 9.77 15.44 19.22
C GLU A 150 9.18 14.07 19.54
N LYS A 151 8.59 13.98 20.73
CA LYS A 151 7.73 12.84 21.05
C LYS A 151 6.50 12.85 20.14
N GLU A 152 6.18 11.69 19.61
CA GLU A 152 4.95 11.45 18.88
C GLU A 152 4.04 10.51 19.65
N ARG A 153 2.76 10.87 19.77
CA ARG A 153 1.70 9.97 20.21
C ARG A 153 0.80 9.63 19.04
N ILE A 154 0.70 8.34 18.74
CA ILE A 154 -0.12 7.82 17.66
C ILE A 154 -1.40 7.24 18.25
N TRP A 155 -2.53 7.93 18.04
CA TRP A 155 -3.85 7.50 18.46
C TRP A 155 -4.42 6.50 17.45
N VAL A 156 -5.03 5.42 17.96
CA VAL A 156 -5.82 4.48 17.16
C VAL A 156 -7.24 5.02 17.09
N VAL A 157 -7.58 5.68 15.98
CA VAL A 157 -8.90 6.33 15.82
C VAL A 157 -9.92 5.43 15.15
N GLU A 158 -9.47 4.35 14.49
CA GLU A 158 -10.33 3.29 13.96
C GLU A 158 -9.88 1.92 14.53
N PRO A 159 -10.28 1.58 15.76
CA PRO A 159 -9.81 0.37 16.44
C PRO A 159 -10.34 -0.93 15.83
N SER A 160 -11.42 -0.87 15.05
CA SER A 160 -11.98 -2.05 14.35
C SER A 160 -11.26 -2.35 13.04
N HIS A 161 -10.42 -1.44 12.54
CA HIS A 161 -9.68 -1.65 11.30
C HIS A 161 -8.61 -2.74 11.47
N PRO A 162 -8.46 -3.68 10.52
CA PRO A 162 -7.48 -4.78 10.64
C PRO A 162 -6.04 -4.33 10.91
N ILE A 163 -5.63 -3.17 10.41
CA ILE A 163 -4.29 -2.60 10.65
C ILE A 163 -4.08 -2.27 12.13
N ALA A 164 -5.13 -1.93 12.86
CA ALA A 164 -5.08 -1.59 14.28
C ALA A 164 -5.11 -2.82 15.22
N ALA A 165 -5.25 -4.02 14.68
CA ALA A 165 -5.42 -5.22 15.47
C ALA A 165 -4.26 -5.44 16.47
N GLY A 166 -4.62 -5.62 17.76
CA GLY A 166 -3.67 -5.88 18.85
C GLY A 166 -2.87 -4.65 19.32
N LEU A 167 -3.25 -3.44 18.89
CA LEU A 167 -2.79 -2.18 19.48
C LEU A 167 -3.73 -1.73 20.59
N GLY A 168 -3.20 -0.90 21.52
CA GLY A 168 -4.01 -0.19 22.50
C GLY A 168 -4.70 1.05 21.92
N GLU A 169 -5.24 1.89 22.79
CA GLU A 169 -5.86 3.16 22.39
C GLU A 169 -4.88 4.10 21.69
N TYR A 170 -3.63 4.06 22.10
CA TYR A 170 -2.52 4.77 21.49
C TYR A 170 -1.19 4.06 21.79
N PHE A 171 -0.14 4.49 21.11
CA PHE A 171 1.26 4.21 21.47
C PHE A 171 2.12 5.46 21.23
N GLU A 172 3.30 5.49 21.83
CA GLU A 172 4.21 6.65 21.75
C GLU A 172 5.56 6.24 21.18
N LEU A 173 6.14 7.13 20.39
CA LEU A 173 7.53 7.11 19.97
C LEU A 173 8.25 8.26 20.66
N PRO A 174 9.40 8.02 21.30
CA PRO A 174 10.05 9.03 22.13
C PRO A 174 10.62 10.18 21.31
N TYR A 175 11.05 9.89 20.07
CA TYR A 175 11.67 10.85 19.14
C TYR A 175 11.20 10.57 17.73
N GLU A 176 10.74 11.60 17.05
CA GLU A 176 10.35 11.56 15.64
C GLU A 176 10.44 12.94 14.99
N GLU A 177 10.50 12.96 13.66
CA GLU A 177 10.28 14.17 12.86
C GLU A 177 8.78 14.51 12.87
N MET A 178 8.45 15.76 13.20
CA MET A 178 7.07 16.22 13.18
C MET A 178 6.57 16.41 11.74
N TYR A 179 5.42 15.79 11.42
CA TYR A 179 4.59 16.17 10.29
C TYR A 179 3.30 16.80 10.77
N GLY A 180 2.85 17.85 10.07
CA GLY A 180 1.66 18.60 10.43
C GLY A 180 0.70 18.81 9.25
N GLU A 181 -0.57 18.91 9.59
CA GLU A 181 -1.60 19.25 8.62
C GLU A 181 -1.38 20.68 8.03
N ARG A 182 -1.80 20.97 6.79
CA ARG A 182 -2.59 20.11 5.93
C ARG A 182 -1.69 19.15 5.14
N PHE A 183 -1.99 17.86 5.18
CA PHE A 183 -1.45 16.88 4.26
C PHE A 183 -2.26 16.93 2.95
N ASP A 184 -1.61 17.29 1.84
CA ASP A 184 -2.28 17.48 0.55
C ASP A 184 -2.49 16.14 -0.18
N VAL A 185 -3.41 15.37 0.34
CA VAL A 185 -3.87 14.10 -0.24
C VAL A 185 -5.38 14.11 -0.41
N PRO A 186 -5.94 13.34 -1.37
CA PRO A 186 -7.39 13.20 -1.48
C PRO A 186 -7.95 12.59 -0.19
N ALA A 187 -9.25 12.77 0.03
CA ALA A 187 -9.92 12.15 1.16
C ALA A 187 -9.57 10.65 1.21
N PRO A 188 -9.06 10.15 2.33
CA PRO A 188 -8.80 8.73 2.50
C PRO A 188 -10.12 7.95 2.59
N ASP A 189 -10.07 6.66 2.26
CA ASP A 189 -11.20 5.77 2.51
C ASP A 189 -11.40 5.60 4.02
N GLU A 190 -10.28 5.46 4.77
CA GLU A 190 -10.29 5.40 6.23
C GLU A 190 -9.05 6.12 6.81
N THR A 191 -9.24 6.75 7.98
CA THR A 191 -8.16 7.24 8.84
C THR A 191 -8.02 6.29 10.01
N VAL A 192 -6.96 5.52 10.04
CA VAL A 192 -6.71 4.50 11.07
C VAL A 192 -5.97 5.10 12.27
N PHE A 193 -5.00 5.98 11.99
CA PHE A 193 -4.17 6.61 13.01
C PHE A 193 -4.12 8.12 12.85
N LEU A 194 -4.07 8.79 14.00
CA LEU A 194 -3.87 10.23 14.11
C LEU A 194 -2.71 10.48 15.08
N SER A 195 -1.72 11.25 14.66
CA SER A 195 -0.58 11.63 15.50
C SER A 195 -0.78 12.98 16.14
N TRP A 196 -0.29 13.11 17.34
CA TRP A 196 -0.02 14.35 18.04
C TRP A 196 1.48 14.42 18.35
N PHE A 197 2.07 15.58 18.13
CA PHE A 197 3.47 15.86 18.42
C PHE A 197 3.62 16.79 19.61
N GLU A 198 4.75 16.72 20.27
CA GLU A 198 5.02 17.49 21.51
C GLU A 198 4.88 19.00 21.28
N GLY A 199 5.19 19.49 20.08
CA GLY A 199 4.97 20.88 19.68
C GLY A 199 3.50 21.28 19.51
N GLY A 200 2.55 20.34 19.60
CA GLY A 200 1.11 20.58 19.56
C GLY A 200 0.46 20.29 18.19
N GLU A 201 1.25 20.00 17.16
CA GLU A 201 0.71 19.69 15.84
C GLU A 201 0.02 18.32 15.82
N VAL A 202 -0.98 18.20 14.94
CA VAL A 202 -1.68 16.95 14.65
C VAL A 202 -1.48 16.58 13.19
N PHE A 203 -1.52 15.27 12.92
CA PHE A 203 -1.33 14.75 11.58
C PHE A 203 -2.09 13.42 11.39
N ARG A 204 -2.73 13.26 10.22
CA ARG A 204 -3.34 12.00 9.83
C ARG A 204 -2.25 11.01 9.45
N SER A 205 -1.79 10.21 10.38
CA SER A 205 -0.56 9.41 10.27
C SER A 205 -0.75 7.99 9.76
N GLY A 206 -2.00 7.50 9.70
CA GLY A 206 -2.33 6.19 9.13
C GLY A 206 -3.55 6.28 8.24
N LEU A 207 -3.36 6.26 6.92
CA LEU A 207 -4.40 6.52 5.94
C LEU A 207 -4.50 5.40 4.92
N THR A 208 -5.71 5.07 4.50
CA THR A 208 -5.96 4.04 3.49
C THR A 208 -6.68 4.58 2.26
N TRP A 209 -6.38 3.98 1.11
CA TRP A 209 -7.08 4.20 -0.15
C TRP A 209 -7.13 2.91 -0.96
N GLN A 210 -8.19 2.77 -1.76
CA GLN A 210 -8.23 1.82 -2.85
C GLN A 210 -8.01 2.54 -4.18
N ARG A 211 -7.13 2.00 -5.02
CA ARG A 211 -6.88 2.49 -6.38
C ARG A 211 -6.84 1.31 -7.34
N GLY A 212 -7.76 1.33 -8.32
CA GLY A 212 -8.03 0.12 -9.09
C GLY A 212 -8.45 -0.99 -8.14
N HIS A 213 -7.72 -2.09 -8.17
CA HIS A 213 -7.94 -3.24 -7.29
C HIS A 213 -6.95 -3.31 -6.13
N GLY A 214 -5.93 -2.45 -6.13
CA GLY A 214 -4.90 -2.39 -5.09
C GLY A 214 -5.31 -1.52 -3.91
N ARG A 215 -4.79 -1.89 -2.75
CA ARG A 215 -4.95 -1.15 -1.50
C ARG A 215 -3.67 -0.40 -1.19
N ILE A 216 -3.82 0.84 -0.80
CA ILE A 216 -2.70 1.71 -0.42
C ILE A 216 -2.85 2.05 1.05
N PHE A 217 -1.77 1.90 1.80
CA PHE A 217 -1.66 2.37 3.17
C PHE A 217 -0.47 3.32 3.28
N TYR A 218 -0.70 4.50 3.81
CA TYR A 218 0.34 5.44 4.21
C TYR A 218 0.52 5.40 5.72
N PHE A 219 1.77 5.30 6.18
CA PHE A 219 2.11 5.33 7.59
C PHE A 219 3.24 6.32 7.85
N ARG A 220 2.96 7.34 8.68
CA ARG A 220 3.86 8.48 8.88
C ARG A 220 5.15 8.15 9.63
N PRO A 221 5.16 7.39 10.76
CA PRO A 221 6.38 7.14 11.53
C PRO A 221 7.51 6.54 10.69
N GLY A 222 8.76 6.90 11.02
CA GLY A 222 9.88 6.21 10.41
C GLY A 222 10.97 7.07 9.78
N HIS A 223 11.27 8.23 10.38
CA HIS A 223 12.44 9.02 10.00
C HIS A 223 13.73 8.21 10.27
N GLU A 224 14.69 8.27 9.35
CA GLU A 224 15.91 7.46 9.38
C GLU A 224 16.83 7.73 10.58
N ALA A 225 16.74 8.93 11.17
CA ALA A 225 17.56 9.30 12.32
C ALA A 225 17.13 8.58 13.63
N TYR A 226 15.98 7.92 13.65
CA TYR A 226 15.44 7.30 14.86
C TYR A 226 15.24 5.78 14.67
N PRO A 227 15.33 4.98 15.75
CA PRO A 227 15.19 3.53 15.68
C PRO A 227 13.73 3.07 15.56
N THR A 228 12.89 3.81 14.85
CA THR A 228 11.44 3.67 14.77
C THR A 228 11.01 2.27 14.33
N TYR A 229 11.71 1.67 13.36
CA TYR A 229 11.36 0.33 12.87
C TYR A 229 11.77 -0.82 13.81
N HIS A 230 12.40 -0.51 14.94
CA HIS A 230 12.63 -1.44 16.05
C HIS A 230 11.50 -1.41 17.09
N ASP A 231 10.61 -0.42 17.05
CA ASP A 231 9.45 -0.36 17.95
C ASP A 231 8.43 -1.47 17.62
N ARG A 232 7.98 -2.17 18.66
CA ARG A 232 7.08 -3.33 18.49
C ARG A 232 5.69 -2.97 17.99
N ASN A 233 5.17 -1.78 18.33
CA ASN A 233 3.87 -1.34 17.82
C ASN A 233 3.97 -0.98 16.33
N VAL A 234 5.07 -0.31 15.94
CA VAL A 234 5.36 -0.02 14.52
C VAL A 234 5.47 -1.32 13.72
N GLN A 235 6.22 -2.32 14.23
CA GLN A 235 6.35 -3.63 13.58
C GLN A 235 5.00 -4.34 13.47
N ARG A 236 4.15 -4.26 14.49
CA ARG A 236 2.79 -4.80 14.47
C ARG A 236 1.92 -4.10 13.41
N VAL A 237 1.95 -2.77 13.36
CA VAL A 237 1.25 -2.01 12.31
C VAL A 237 1.66 -2.49 10.93
N LEU A 238 2.97 -2.63 10.66
CA LEU A 238 3.47 -3.08 9.36
C LEU A 238 3.02 -4.51 9.02
N ALA A 239 3.09 -5.43 9.98
CA ALA A 239 2.64 -6.81 9.78
C ALA A 239 1.12 -6.87 9.47
N ASN A 240 0.31 -6.13 10.22
CA ASN A 240 -1.12 -6.01 9.99
C ASN A 240 -1.43 -5.37 8.62
N ALA A 241 -0.69 -4.31 8.28
CA ALA A 241 -0.86 -3.61 7.01
C ALA A 241 -0.56 -4.50 5.81
N VAL A 242 0.46 -5.35 5.90
CA VAL A 242 0.78 -6.36 4.88
C VAL A 242 -0.38 -7.34 4.68
N GLN A 243 -0.93 -7.88 5.77
CA GLN A 243 -2.07 -8.79 5.71
C GLN A 243 -3.32 -8.11 5.12
N TRP A 244 -3.57 -6.86 5.51
CA TRP A 244 -4.69 -6.08 5.00
C TRP A 244 -4.53 -5.72 3.52
N ALA A 245 -3.33 -5.30 3.09
CA ALA A 245 -3.07 -4.84 1.73
C ALA A 245 -2.97 -5.97 0.70
N ALA A 246 -2.72 -7.22 1.14
CA ALA A 246 -2.56 -8.35 0.24
C ALA A 246 -3.80 -8.59 -0.64
N PRO A 247 -3.62 -8.95 -1.91
CA PRO A 247 -4.73 -9.25 -2.82
C PRO A 247 -5.59 -10.40 -2.28
N ARG A 248 -6.91 -10.20 -2.26
CA ARG A 248 -7.87 -11.24 -1.79
C ARG A 248 -8.41 -12.14 -2.88
N VAL A 249 -8.37 -11.68 -4.14
CA VAL A 249 -8.93 -12.39 -5.29
C VAL A 249 -8.08 -12.15 -6.54
N ASN A 250 -8.03 -13.13 -7.44
CA ASN A 250 -7.51 -12.91 -8.77
C ASN A 250 -8.50 -12.02 -9.52
N ILE A 251 -8.07 -10.84 -9.87
CA ILE A 251 -8.87 -9.86 -10.57
C ILE A 251 -8.59 -10.02 -12.05
N VAL A 252 -9.67 -10.10 -12.85
CA VAL A 252 -9.58 -10.08 -14.30
C VAL A 252 -10.01 -8.70 -14.74
N ASP A 253 -9.06 -7.93 -15.21
CA ASP A 253 -9.33 -6.63 -15.83
C ASP A 253 -9.81 -6.88 -17.26
N ALA A 254 -11.13 -6.98 -17.41
CA ALA A 254 -11.76 -7.21 -18.69
C ALA A 254 -13.10 -6.48 -18.74
N CYS A 255 -13.35 -5.85 -19.89
CA CYS A 255 -14.65 -5.24 -20.20
C CYS A 255 -15.30 -6.03 -21.37
N PRO A 256 -15.74 -7.28 -21.16
CA PRO A 256 -16.28 -8.08 -22.24
C PRO A 256 -17.69 -7.62 -22.61
N MET A 257 -18.04 -7.75 -23.88
CA MET A 257 -19.42 -7.64 -24.30
C MET A 257 -20.21 -8.82 -23.67
N ALA A 258 -21.16 -8.49 -22.82
CA ALA A 258 -21.98 -9.50 -22.17
C ALA A 258 -23.25 -9.82 -22.99
N PRO A 259 -23.67 -11.09 -23.13
CA PRO A 259 -24.97 -11.43 -23.64
C PRO A 259 -26.05 -10.96 -22.65
N PRO A 260 -27.26 -10.63 -23.12
CA PRO A 260 -28.34 -10.27 -22.22
C PRO A 260 -28.71 -11.46 -21.32
N LEU A 261 -28.97 -11.20 -20.04
CA LEU A 261 -29.40 -12.19 -19.07
C LEU A 261 -30.84 -12.65 -19.28
N GLU A 262 -31.66 -11.77 -19.90
CA GLU A 262 -33.07 -12.03 -20.20
C GLU A 262 -33.36 -11.74 -21.67
N LYS A 263 -34.51 -12.27 -22.17
CA LYS A 263 -34.94 -12.04 -23.54
C LYS A 263 -35.23 -10.53 -23.76
N LEU A 264 -34.49 -9.90 -24.67
CA LEU A 264 -34.75 -8.51 -25.03
C LEU A 264 -36.07 -8.41 -25.81
N SER A 265 -36.93 -7.48 -25.40
CA SER A 265 -38.12 -7.12 -26.17
C SER A 265 -37.71 -6.38 -27.46
N LYS A 266 -38.31 -6.75 -28.59
CA LYS A 266 -38.16 -5.95 -29.82
C LYS A 266 -38.74 -4.56 -29.57
N LYS A 267 -37.90 -3.54 -29.78
CA LYS A 267 -38.34 -2.16 -29.73
C LYS A 267 -38.53 -1.67 -31.17
N ASP A 268 -39.72 -1.14 -31.47
CA ASP A 268 -39.96 -0.41 -32.72
C ASP A 268 -39.32 0.99 -32.63
N VAL A 269 -38.01 1.02 -32.74
CA VAL A 269 -37.26 2.27 -32.78
C VAL A 269 -36.51 2.35 -34.08
N THR A 270 -36.90 3.25 -34.95
CA THR A 270 -36.17 3.70 -36.13
C THR A 270 -35.02 4.61 -35.72
N PHE A 271 -34.06 4.09 -34.96
CA PHE A 271 -32.74 4.73 -34.92
C PHE A 271 -31.97 4.27 -36.15
N GLN A 272 -31.53 5.22 -37.02
CA GLN A 272 -30.40 4.95 -37.85
C GLN A 272 -29.29 4.40 -36.97
N LYS A 273 -28.90 3.16 -37.16
CA LYS A 273 -27.66 2.64 -36.58
C LYS A 273 -26.54 3.49 -37.20
N VAL A 274 -26.19 4.56 -36.54
CA VAL A 274 -24.90 5.19 -36.75
C VAL A 274 -23.91 4.09 -36.54
N GLY A 275 -23.17 3.69 -37.54
CA GLY A 275 -22.26 2.57 -37.49
C GLY A 275 -21.22 2.80 -36.41
N ILE A 276 -21.55 2.38 -35.18
CA ILE A 276 -20.64 2.35 -34.08
C ILE A 276 -20.02 0.97 -34.13
N LEU A 277 -18.79 0.98 -34.64
CA LEU A 277 -17.77 -0.03 -34.42
C LEU A 277 -18.07 -1.45 -34.93
N GLN A 278 -18.09 -1.59 -36.25
CA GLN A 278 -17.45 -2.77 -36.84
C GLN A 278 -15.94 -2.56 -36.73
N GLY A 279 -15.32 -3.35 -35.87
CA GLY A 279 -13.91 -3.63 -35.94
C GLY A 279 -12.98 -2.55 -35.41
N LYS A 280 -12.60 -2.66 -34.17
CA LYS A 280 -11.18 -2.72 -33.83
C LYS A 280 -10.97 -3.88 -32.89
N LYS A 281 -10.55 -4.98 -33.44
CA LYS A 281 -9.76 -6.01 -32.76
C LYS A 281 -8.36 -5.42 -32.56
N ASP A 282 -8.17 -4.48 -31.71
CA ASP A 282 -6.84 -4.00 -31.29
C ASP A 282 -7.06 -2.96 -30.20
N LEU A 283 -7.21 -3.43 -28.97
CA LEU A 283 -6.88 -2.77 -27.73
C LEU A 283 -6.33 -3.82 -26.78
#